data_dd40921ce762c51bb6bb4c064e4655e3
#
_entry.id   dd40921ce762c51bb6bb4c064e4655e3
#
_cell.length_a   1.000
_cell.length_b   1.000
_cell.length_c   1.000
_cell.angle_alpha   90.00
_cell.angle_beta   90.00
_cell.angle_gamma   90.00
#
_symmetry.space_group_name_H-M   'P 1'
#
loop_
_entity.id
_entity.type
_entity.pdbx_description
1 polymer ?
#
loop_
_entity_poly.entity_id
_entity_poly.type
_entity_poly.pdbx_seq_one_letter_code
_entity_poly.pdbx_strand_id
1 'polypeptide(L)'
;MNNPHYAILSSTPIYNIGWEGIVIKRGAAYEVSLYARCIDGKKKQLTVALVDQEGLPIAQAKLKVQGPDWAEYKAQLVVTDKYKGELGKDTRFALLPKGEEKVAVDMVSLMPQDTYKGHGLRKDLAETIAELKPRFVRFPGGCMLHGQGLGNIYHWKESIGELKDRKPALNIWNYHQTRKLGFFEYFQWCEDMGAEPLPVLAAGVPCQNSQPNAQGICGQQGGIPMAEMPKYVQDVLDLIEWANGDPATSKWAKMRADAGHPAPFNLKMVGIGNEDLISTDF
;
A
#
# COMPACT_ATOMS: atom_id res chain seq x y z
N MET A 1 -11.17 4.27 8.75
CA MET A 1 -10.09 4.63 7.79
C MET A 1 -9.06 5.50 8.50
N ASN A 2 -7.81 5.21 8.31
CA ASN A 2 -6.70 5.88 9.01
C ASN A 2 -6.14 7.11 8.26
N ASN A 3 -6.78 7.51 7.16
CA ASN A 3 -6.44 8.72 6.42
C ASN A 3 -7.38 9.87 6.83
N PRO A 4 -6.88 11.03 7.28
CA PRO A 4 -7.71 12.17 7.66
C PRO A 4 -8.22 12.97 6.46
N HIS A 5 -7.74 12.70 5.25
CA HIS A 5 -8.06 13.46 4.04
C HIS A 5 -8.86 12.60 3.07
N TYR A 6 -9.79 13.21 2.38
CA TYR A 6 -10.56 12.60 1.28
C TYR A 6 -10.90 13.66 0.23
N ALA A 7 -11.23 13.24 -0.99
CA ALA A 7 -11.67 14.14 -2.04
C ALA A 7 -13.19 14.27 -2.07
N ILE A 8 -13.68 15.47 -2.36
CA ILE A 8 -15.09 15.70 -2.67
C ILE A 8 -15.19 15.97 -4.17
N LEU A 9 -15.85 15.04 -4.86
CA LEU A 9 -16.18 15.19 -6.28
C LEU A 9 -17.48 16.00 -6.38
N SER A 10 -17.49 16.96 -7.30
CA SER A 10 -18.71 17.71 -7.70
C SER A 10 -18.84 17.61 -9.23
N SER A 11 -19.05 18.70 -9.95
CA SER A 11 -19.19 18.70 -11.41
C SER A 11 -17.90 18.37 -12.18
N THR A 12 -16.74 18.49 -11.53
CA THR A 12 -15.43 18.30 -12.19
C THR A 12 -14.91 16.87 -12.00
N PRO A 13 -14.52 16.18 -13.09
CA PRO A 13 -13.85 14.89 -13.01
C PRO A 13 -12.48 14.96 -12.35
N ILE A 14 -12.08 13.86 -11.71
CA ILE A 14 -10.69 13.65 -11.27
C ILE A 14 -10.07 12.56 -12.15
N TYR A 15 -8.85 12.80 -12.58
CA TYR A 15 -8.07 11.87 -13.40
C TYR A 15 -6.78 11.44 -12.69
N ASN A 16 -6.47 10.15 -12.79
CA ASN A 16 -5.10 9.67 -12.60
C ASN A 16 -4.51 9.42 -13.98
N ILE A 17 -3.48 10.17 -14.31
CA ILE A 17 -2.85 10.15 -15.64
C ILE A 17 -1.69 9.15 -15.71
N GLY A 18 -1.37 8.44 -14.61
CA GLY A 18 -0.16 7.63 -14.54
C GLY A 18 1.10 8.49 -14.63
N TRP A 19 2.21 7.87 -15.06
CA TRP A 19 3.46 8.59 -15.34
C TRP A 19 3.46 9.12 -16.81
N GLU A 20 3.31 8.21 -17.76
CA GLU A 20 3.16 8.49 -19.20
C GLU A 20 1.93 7.73 -19.75
N GLY A 21 0.79 7.88 -19.05
CA GLY A 21 -0.39 7.08 -19.26
C GLY A 21 -0.41 5.81 -18.40
N ILE A 22 -1.59 5.18 -18.32
CA ILE A 22 -1.80 3.89 -17.67
C ILE A 22 -1.74 2.82 -18.75
N VAL A 23 -0.77 1.90 -18.64
CA VAL A 23 -0.65 0.79 -19.59
C VAL A 23 -1.83 -0.16 -19.43
N ILE A 24 -2.66 -0.24 -20.46
CA ILE A 24 -3.78 -1.18 -20.52
C ILE A 24 -3.66 -2.10 -21.74
N LYS A 25 -4.28 -3.27 -21.63
CA LYS A 25 -4.25 -4.28 -22.69
C LYS A 25 -5.66 -4.61 -23.14
N ARG A 26 -5.83 -4.84 -24.44
CA ARG A 26 -7.09 -5.34 -25.01
C ARG A 26 -7.40 -6.73 -24.48
N GLY A 27 -8.66 -6.97 -24.12
CA GLY A 27 -9.09 -8.20 -23.46
C GLY A 27 -8.83 -8.26 -21.95
N ALA A 28 -8.02 -7.35 -21.40
CA ALA A 28 -7.73 -7.33 -19.98
C ALA A 28 -8.89 -6.76 -19.16
N ALA A 29 -9.01 -7.26 -17.94
CA ALA A 29 -9.95 -6.79 -16.93
C ALA A 29 -9.20 -6.12 -15.77
N TYR A 30 -9.77 -5.05 -15.27
CA TYR A 30 -9.24 -4.25 -14.17
C TYR A 30 -10.29 -4.15 -13.07
N GLU A 31 -9.89 -4.37 -11.85
CA GLU A 31 -10.73 -4.14 -10.68
C GLU A 31 -10.56 -2.70 -10.19
N VAL A 32 -11.67 -2.03 -10.00
CA VAL A 32 -11.75 -0.73 -9.32
C VAL A 32 -12.31 -0.97 -7.94
N SER A 33 -11.67 -0.43 -6.91
CA SER A 33 -12.24 -0.32 -5.58
C SER A 33 -12.06 1.11 -5.05
N LEU A 34 -13.03 1.58 -4.30
CA LEU A 34 -12.95 2.87 -3.62
C LEU A 34 -13.91 2.90 -2.42
N TYR A 35 -13.59 3.72 -1.45
CA TYR A 35 -14.54 4.09 -0.42
C TYR A 35 -15.25 5.37 -0.83
N ALA A 36 -16.58 5.40 -0.68
CA ALA A 36 -17.37 6.58 -1.00
C ALA A 36 -18.56 6.75 -0.04
N ARG A 37 -19.05 7.98 0.05
CA ARG A 37 -20.28 8.34 0.75
C ARG A 37 -20.96 9.55 0.10
N CYS A 38 -22.26 9.70 0.33
CA CYS A 38 -23.02 10.87 -0.11
C CYS A 38 -23.08 11.90 1.03
N ILE A 39 -22.58 13.12 0.77
CA ILE A 39 -22.51 14.17 1.80
C ILE A 39 -23.90 14.58 2.30
N ASP A 40 -24.88 14.60 1.40
CA ASP A 40 -26.28 14.95 1.69
C ASP A 40 -27.16 13.73 2.03
N GLY A 41 -26.57 12.55 2.17
CA GLY A 41 -27.25 11.29 2.43
C GLY A 41 -28.09 10.74 1.28
N LYS A 42 -28.23 11.47 0.16
CA LYS A 42 -29.03 11.04 -0.99
C LYS A 42 -28.20 10.16 -1.92
N LYS A 43 -28.86 9.19 -2.56
CA LYS A 43 -28.25 8.31 -3.55
C LYS A 43 -27.66 9.08 -4.74
N LYS A 44 -26.40 8.79 -5.08
CA LYS A 44 -25.66 9.43 -6.17
C LYS A 44 -25.14 8.40 -7.15
N GLN A 45 -24.84 8.83 -8.38
CA GLN A 45 -24.16 8.02 -9.37
C GLN A 45 -22.74 8.55 -9.58
N LEU A 46 -21.75 7.67 -9.45
CA LEU A 46 -20.37 7.92 -9.81
C LEU A 46 -19.97 6.96 -10.95
N THR A 47 -19.46 7.48 -12.05
CA THR A 47 -18.90 6.65 -13.11
C THR A 47 -17.39 6.54 -12.91
N VAL A 48 -16.87 5.32 -12.95
CA VAL A 48 -15.44 5.01 -12.98
C VAL A 48 -15.09 4.56 -14.38
N ALA A 49 -14.00 5.06 -14.96
CA ALA A 49 -13.69 4.80 -16.35
C ALA A 49 -12.18 4.76 -16.63
N LEU A 50 -11.78 3.94 -17.59
CA LEU A 50 -10.56 4.13 -18.35
C LEU A 50 -10.92 4.97 -19.57
N VAL A 51 -10.20 6.05 -19.80
CA VAL A 51 -10.45 6.99 -20.89
C VAL A 51 -9.17 7.24 -21.69
N ASP A 52 -9.31 7.62 -22.94
CA ASP A 52 -8.18 8.06 -23.77
C ASP A 52 -7.82 9.53 -23.52
N GLN A 53 -6.94 10.06 -24.37
CA GLN A 53 -6.47 11.43 -24.26
C GLN A 53 -7.59 12.46 -24.48
N GLU A 54 -8.54 12.16 -25.34
CA GLU A 54 -9.71 12.99 -25.65
C GLU A 54 -10.82 12.86 -24.59
N GLY A 55 -10.66 11.94 -23.64
CA GLY A 55 -11.66 11.65 -22.59
C GLY A 55 -12.74 10.68 -23.05
N LEU A 56 -12.58 10.01 -24.20
CA LEU A 56 -13.51 8.98 -24.65
C LEU A 56 -13.36 7.70 -23.82
N PRO A 57 -14.47 7.08 -23.41
CA PRO A 57 -14.39 5.90 -22.55
C PRO A 57 -13.90 4.67 -23.33
N ILE A 58 -12.81 4.07 -22.84
CA ILE A 58 -12.28 2.77 -23.27
C ILE A 58 -13.05 1.65 -22.57
N ALA A 59 -13.26 1.81 -21.25
CA ALA A 59 -14.07 0.94 -20.41
C ALA A 59 -14.66 1.76 -19.27
N GLN A 60 -15.90 1.48 -18.88
CA GLN A 60 -16.55 2.22 -17.80
C GLN A 60 -17.56 1.38 -17.03
N ALA A 61 -17.78 1.76 -15.77
CA ALA A 61 -18.81 1.20 -14.90
C ALA A 61 -19.46 2.31 -14.05
N LYS A 62 -20.72 2.08 -13.65
CA LYS A 62 -21.49 3.01 -12.84
C LYS A 62 -21.65 2.46 -11.43
N LEU A 63 -21.21 3.22 -10.45
CA LEU A 63 -21.39 2.95 -9.03
C LEU A 63 -22.60 3.74 -8.50
N LYS A 64 -23.43 3.07 -7.70
CA LYS A 64 -24.57 3.69 -7.02
C LYS A 64 -24.15 3.93 -5.56
N VAL A 65 -23.60 5.10 -5.28
CA VAL A 65 -23.16 5.50 -3.94
C VAL A 65 -24.40 5.84 -3.11
N GLN A 66 -24.48 5.34 -1.87
CA GLN A 66 -25.66 5.49 -1.01
C GLN A 66 -25.23 5.82 0.42
N GLY A 67 -26.07 6.65 1.07
CA GLY A 67 -25.93 6.95 2.49
C GLY A 67 -24.80 7.92 2.86
N PRO A 68 -24.82 8.41 4.10
CA PRO A 68 -23.83 9.35 4.62
C PRO A 68 -22.57 8.66 5.15
N ASP A 69 -22.61 7.36 5.35
CA ASP A 69 -21.50 6.58 5.90
C ASP A 69 -20.57 6.07 4.81
N TRP A 70 -19.29 5.92 5.15
CA TRP A 70 -18.30 5.34 4.27
C TRP A 70 -18.59 3.87 3.99
N ALA A 71 -18.69 3.51 2.72
CA ALA A 71 -18.81 2.13 2.25
C ALA A 71 -17.83 1.85 1.11
N GLU A 72 -17.39 0.60 0.99
CA GLU A 72 -16.58 0.15 -0.13
C GLU A 72 -17.46 -0.12 -1.35
N TYR A 73 -17.02 0.36 -2.51
CA TYR A 73 -17.64 0.11 -3.82
C TYR A 73 -16.62 -0.50 -4.75
N LYS A 74 -17.03 -1.54 -5.48
CA LYS A 74 -16.20 -2.25 -6.44
C LYS A 74 -16.85 -2.27 -7.81
N ALA A 75 -16.03 -2.25 -8.85
CA ALA A 75 -16.44 -2.42 -10.22
C ALA A 75 -15.34 -3.10 -11.02
N GLN A 76 -15.72 -3.75 -12.11
CA GLN A 76 -14.80 -4.31 -13.08
C GLN A 76 -14.85 -3.48 -14.37
N LEU A 77 -13.69 -3.14 -14.91
CA LEU A 77 -13.52 -2.50 -16.20
C LEU A 77 -12.87 -3.49 -17.16
N VAL A 78 -13.57 -3.85 -18.23
CA VAL A 78 -13.08 -4.79 -19.24
C VAL A 78 -12.77 -4.02 -20.52
N VAL A 79 -11.54 -4.11 -21.00
CA VAL A 79 -11.10 -3.47 -22.25
C VAL A 79 -11.48 -4.38 -23.42
N THR A 80 -12.58 -4.06 -24.08
CA THR A 80 -13.11 -4.86 -25.21
C THR A 80 -12.68 -4.30 -26.57
N ASP A 81 -12.94 -5.07 -27.63
CA ASP A 81 -12.72 -4.65 -29.01
C ASP A 81 -13.69 -3.55 -29.50
N LYS A 82 -14.61 -3.09 -28.66
CA LYS A 82 -15.49 -1.97 -29.00
C LYS A 82 -14.72 -0.67 -29.16
N TYR A 83 -13.71 -0.46 -28.30
CA TYR A 83 -12.81 0.67 -28.46
C TYR A 83 -11.79 0.39 -29.57
N LYS A 84 -11.70 1.26 -30.56
CA LYS A 84 -10.87 1.10 -31.77
C LYS A 84 -9.59 1.92 -31.75
N GLY A 85 -9.41 2.82 -30.78
CA GLY A 85 -8.22 3.65 -30.64
C GLY A 85 -6.99 2.86 -30.15
N GLU A 86 -5.86 3.55 -30.10
CA GLU A 86 -4.63 3.02 -29.50
C GLU A 86 -4.78 2.85 -27.99
N LEU A 87 -4.08 1.85 -27.44
CA LEU A 87 -4.07 1.56 -26.01
C LEU A 87 -2.68 1.80 -25.43
N GLY A 88 -2.66 2.24 -24.18
CA GLY A 88 -1.45 2.31 -23.38
C GLY A 88 -0.85 3.69 -23.25
N LYS A 89 -0.71 4.45 -24.31
CA LYS A 89 -0.21 5.82 -24.23
C LYS A 89 -1.37 6.76 -23.92
N ASP A 90 -1.16 7.68 -22.96
CA ASP A 90 -2.14 8.70 -22.55
C ASP A 90 -3.47 8.17 -21.99
N THR A 91 -3.58 6.87 -21.75
CA THR A 91 -4.73 6.31 -21.05
C THR A 91 -4.78 6.81 -19.61
N ARG A 92 -5.98 7.20 -19.16
CA ARG A 92 -6.22 7.77 -17.83
C ARG A 92 -7.31 6.98 -17.11
N PHE A 93 -7.21 6.91 -15.80
CA PHE A 93 -8.32 6.48 -14.98
C PHE A 93 -9.10 7.70 -14.51
N ALA A 94 -10.41 7.66 -14.64
CA ALA A 94 -11.29 8.79 -14.37
C ALA A 94 -12.38 8.45 -13.34
N LEU A 95 -12.62 9.40 -12.44
CA LEU A 95 -13.81 9.45 -11.58
C LEU A 95 -14.72 10.57 -12.10
N LEU A 96 -15.88 10.20 -12.62
CA LEU A 96 -16.80 11.08 -13.32
C LEU A 96 -18.10 11.23 -12.50
N PRO A 97 -18.27 12.31 -11.72
CA PRO A 97 -19.51 12.55 -11.01
C PRO A 97 -20.64 12.88 -12.00
N LYS A 98 -21.86 12.60 -11.61
CA LYS A 98 -23.04 12.95 -12.41
C LYS A 98 -23.53 14.35 -12.05
N GLY A 99 -23.31 15.32 -12.97
CA GLY A 99 -23.75 16.70 -12.74
C GLY A 99 -23.06 17.33 -11.53
N GLU A 100 -23.82 18.12 -10.75
CA GLU A 100 -23.33 18.83 -9.55
C GLU A 100 -23.44 17.99 -8.25
N GLU A 101 -23.67 16.70 -8.37
CA GLU A 101 -23.80 15.81 -7.21
C GLU A 101 -22.46 15.68 -6.45
N LYS A 102 -22.48 15.99 -5.15
CA LYS A 102 -21.29 15.90 -4.30
C LYS A 102 -21.14 14.49 -3.72
N VAL A 103 -20.04 13.83 -4.06
CA VAL A 103 -19.66 12.51 -3.56
C VAL A 103 -18.29 12.62 -2.90
N ALA A 104 -18.17 12.20 -1.66
CA ALA A 104 -16.88 12.06 -1.01
C ALA A 104 -16.28 10.69 -1.40
N VAL A 105 -14.99 10.68 -1.78
CA VAL A 105 -14.27 9.47 -2.18
C VAL A 105 -12.90 9.40 -1.50
N ASP A 106 -12.46 8.17 -1.20
CA ASP A 106 -11.16 7.89 -0.63
C ASP A 106 -10.68 6.48 -1.06
N MET A 107 -9.42 6.16 -0.80
CA MET A 107 -8.80 4.84 -1.05
C MET A 107 -9.07 4.30 -2.45
N VAL A 108 -9.01 5.17 -3.46
CA VAL A 108 -9.27 4.80 -4.86
C VAL A 108 -8.15 3.92 -5.39
N SER A 109 -8.52 2.75 -5.91
CA SER A 109 -7.59 1.76 -6.45
C SER A 109 -8.07 1.26 -7.82
N LEU A 110 -7.13 1.12 -8.75
CA LEU A 110 -7.30 0.43 -10.03
C LEU A 110 -6.20 -0.62 -10.15
N MET A 111 -6.58 -1.90 -10.25
CA MET A 111 -5.65 -3.01 -10.32
C MET A 111 -5.99 -3.94 -11.49
N PRO A 112 -5.00 -4.40 -12.29
CA PRO A 112 -5.26 -5.48 -13.22
C PRO A 112 -5.69 -6.74 -12.45
N GLN A 113 -6.57 -7.55 -13.04
CA GLN A 113 -6.91 -8.86 -12.45
C GLN A 113 -5.80 -9.90 -12.65
N ASP A 114 -5.04 -9.78 -13.73
CA ASP A 114 -3.86 -10.62 -13.98
C ASP A 114 -2.67 -10.11 -13.18
N THR A 115 -2.55 -10.56 -11.94
CA THR A 115 -1.44 -10.24 -11.03
C THR A 115 -0.56 -11.48 -10.79
N TYR A 116 0.66 -11.26 -10.28
CA TYR A 116 1.58 -12.37 -9.98
C TYR A 116 0.92 -13.32 -8.98
N LYS A 117 0.72 -14.57 -9.40
CA LYS A 117 0.02 -15.63 -8.65
C LYS A 117 -1.34 -15.24 -8.05
N GLY A 118 -1.94 -14.16 -8.53
CA GLY A 118 -3.22 -13.65 -8.01
C GLY A 118 -3.11 -12.82 -6.72
N HIS A 119 -1.90 -12.54 -6.23
CA HIS A 119 -1.68 -11.88 -4.96
C HIS A 119 -1.47 -10.35 -5.05
N GLY A 120 -1.96 -9.73 -6.13
CA GLY A 120 -2.03 -8.27 -6.22
C GLY A 120 -0.74 -7.55 -6.63
N LEU A 121 0.34 -8.26 -6.90
CA LEU A 121 1.58 -7.67 -7.41
C LEU A 121 1.56 -7.58 -8.94
N ARG A 122 2.20 -6.54 -9.47
CA ARG A 122 2.39 -6.35 -10.90
C ARG A 122 3.16 -7.54 -11.49
N LYS A 123 2.50 -8.29 -12.38
CA LYS A 123 2.95 -9.60 -12.84
C LYS A 123 4.30 -9.55 -13.53
N ASP A 124 4.47 -8.64 -14.49
CA ASP A 124 5.69 -8.50 -15.28
C ASP A 124 6.93 -8.22 -14.40
N LEU A 125 6.81 -7.35 -13.40
CA LEU A 125 7.91 -7.03 -12.50
C LEU A 125 8.21 -8.18 -11.53
N ALA A 126 7.17 -8.79 -10.96
CA ALA A 126 7.35 -9.87 -10.00
C ALA A 126 7.90 -11.14 -10.67
N GLU A 127 7.48 -11.46 -11.91
CA GLU A 127 8.04 -12.55 -12.70
C GLU A 127 9.52 -12.32 -13.01
N THR A 128 9.89 -11.11 -13.47
CA THR A 128 11.29 -10.76 -13.75
C THR A 128 12.20 -10.93 -12.54
N ILE A 129 11.72 -10.52 -11.35
CA ILE A 129 12.48 -10.70 -10.11
C ILE A 129 12.54 -12.18 -9.71
N ALA A 130 11.45 -12.92 -9.89
CA ALA A 130 11.40 -14.35 -9.57
C ALA A 130 12.35 -15.18 -10.46
N GLU A 131 12.57 -14.78 -11.73
CA GLU A 131 13.53 -15.41 -12.64
C GLU A 131 14.98 -15.33 -12.15
N LEU A 132 15.32 -14.32 -11.32
CA LEU A 132 16.63 -14.22 -10.66
C LEU A 132 16.83 -15.30 -9.60
N LYS A 133 15.77 -16.01 -9.20
CA LYS A 133 15.76 -17.06 -8.16
C LYS A 133 16.43 -16.59 -6.86
N PRO A 134 15.96 -15.46 -6.28
CA PRO A 134 16.54 -14.92 -5.06
C PRO A 134 16.42 -15.95 -3.94
N ARG A 135 17.48 -16.07 -3.12
CA ARG A 135 17.45 -16.94 -1.94
C ARG A 135 16.72 -16.29 -0.77
N PHE A 136 16.74 -14.97 -0.71
CA PHE A 136 16.02 -14.18 0.27
C PHE A 136 15.67 -12.80 -0.31
N VAL A 137 14.69 -12.14 0.31
CA VAL A 137 14.35 -10.74 0.04
C VAL A 137 14.43 -9.96 1.33
N ARG A 138 15.25 -8.91 1.35
CA ARG A 138 15.37 -7.97 2.47
C ARG A 138 14.41 -6.80 2.28
N PHE A 139 13.53 -6.58 3.23
CA PHE A 139 12.50 -5.53 3.18
C PHE A 139 12.24 -4.90 4.56
N PRO A 140 11.59 -3.73 4.66
CA PRO A 140 11.13 -2.85 3.58
C PRO A 140 12.26 -2.08 2.92
N GLY A 141 13.46 -2.09 3.47
CA GLY A 141 14.65 -1.42 2.99
C GLY A 141 15.52 -0.91 4.13
N GLY A 142 16.51 -0.06 3.82
CA GLY A 142 17.43 0.53 4.78
C GLY A 142 16.93 1.87 5.32
N CYS A 143 17.27 2.98 4.66
CA CYS A 143 16.84 4.32 5.07
C CYS A 143 15.30 4.47 5.10
N MET A 144 14.57 3.68 4.30
CA MET A 144 13.11 3.61 4.36
C MET A 144 12.61 3.17 5.74
N LEU A 145 13.33 2.25 6.40
CA LEU A 145 13.03 1.78 7.75
C LEU A 145 13.16 2.89 8.78
N HIS A 146 14.21 3.69 8.66
CA HIS A 146 14.52 4.77 9.61
C HIS A 146 13.64 6.03 9.43
N GLY A 147 13.08 6.24 8.23
CA GLY A 147 12.30 7.43 7.92
C GLY A 147 13.11 8.72 7.95
N GLN A 148 12.41 9.84 8.05
CA GLN A 148 12.99 11.18 8.13
C GLN A 148 13.41 11.57 9.55
N GLY A 149 13.12 10.73 10.54
CA GLY A 149 13.38 10.95 11.95
C GLY A 149 12.55 10.01 12.82
N LEU A 150 12.71 10.09 14.14
CA LEU A 150 12.05 9.17 15.09
C LEU A 150 10.52 9.12 14.93
N GLY A 151 9.88 10.24 14.62
CA GLY A 151 8.43 10.30 14.41
C GLY A 151 7.94 9.68 13.12
N ASN A 152 8.83 9.25 12.22
CA ASN A 152 8.52 8.69 10.91
C ASN A 152 9.22 7.34 10.66
N ILE A 153 9.66 6.67 11.71
CA ILE A 153 10.18 5.29 11.64
C ILE A 153 9.10 4.36 11.09
N TYR A 154 9.52 3.40 10.26
CA TYR A 154 8.62 2.39 9.70
C TYR A 154 8.25 1.34 10.77
N HIS A 155 7.03 1.39 11.24
CA HIS A 155 6.46 0.38 12.13
C HIS A 155 5.71 -0.67 11.31
N TRP A 156 6.16 -1.91 11.33
CA TRP A 156 5.59 -3.00 10.54
C TRP A 156 4.09 -3.24 10.82
N LYS A 157 3.67 -3.06 12.08
CA LYS A 157 2.27 -3.20 12.52
C LYS A 157 1.32 -2.23 11.79
N GLU A 158 1.82 -1.09 11.35
CA GLU A 158 1.06 -0.10 10.58
C GLU A 158 0.91 -0.47 9.10
N SER A 159 1.59 -1.55 8.66
CA SER A 159 1.60 -2.03 7.27
C SER A 159 0.87 -3.34 7.05
N ILE A 160 0.21 -3.89 8.08
CA ILE A 160 -0.59 -5.12 8.01
C ILE A 160 -2.07 -4.81 8.28
N GLY A 161 -2.93 -5.81 8.11
CA GLY A 161 -4.38 -5.65 8.23
C GLY A 161 -5.01 -5.05 6.98
N GLU A 162 -6.24 -4.59 7.10
CA GLU A 162 -6.97 -4.01 5.97
C GLU A 162 -6.34 -2.71 5.49
N LEU A 163 -6.26 -2.52 4.17
CA LEU A 163 -5.58 -1.39 3.57
C LEU A 163 -6.11 -0.02 4.04
N LYS A 164 -7.43 0.08 4.28
CA LYS A 164 -8.07 1.30 4.80
C LYS A 164 -7.61 1.72 6.19
N ASP A 165 -7.05 0.77 6.96
CA ASP A 165 -6.62 0.99 8.34
C ASP A 165 -5.10 1.12 8.47
N ARG A 166 -4.35 0.88 7.38
CA ARG A 166 -2.91 1.08 7.33
C ARG A 166 -2.58 2.57 7.36
N LYS A 167 -1.52 2.93 8.08
CA LYS A 167 -1.11 4.33 8.21
C LYS A 167 -0.18 4.72 7.07
N PRO A 168 -0.59 5.63 6.17
CA PRO A 168 0.30 6.13 5.14
C PRO A 168 1.43 6.96 5.75
N ALA A 169 2.57 7.05 5.07
CA ALA A 169 3.71 7.82 5.51
C ALA A 169 4.47 8.43 4.31
N LEU A 170 5.20 9.51 4.56
CA LEU A 170 6.27 9.93 3.67
C LEU A 170 7.54 9.17 4.03
N ASN A 171 8.32 8.78 3.04
CA ASN A 171 9.65 8.26 3.29
C ASN A 171 10.70 9.37 3.27
N ILE A 172 11.96 9.03 3.55
CA ILE A 172 13.07 9.98 3.59
C ILE A 172 13.30 10.73 2.27
N TRP A 173 12.83 10.19 1.14
CA TRP A 173 12.90 10.82 -0.19
C TRP A 173 11.63 11.59 -0.57
N ASN A 174 10.73 11.84 0.40
CA ASN A 174 9.45 12.53 0.22
C ASN A 174 8.46 11.79 -0.71
N TYR A 175 8.60 10.47 -0.88
CA TYR A 175 7.59 9.68 -1.56
C TYR A 175 6.47 9.31 -0.59
N HIS A 176 5.24 9.53 -1.02
CA HIS A 176 4.07 9.08 -0.28
C HIS A 176 3.91 7.57 -0.42
N GLN A 177 3.85 6.88 0.72
CA GLN A 177 3.68 5.43 0.80
C GLN A 177 2.31 5.12 1.39
N THR A 178 1.47 4.45 0.61
CA THR A 178 0.17 3.96 1.07
C THR A 178 0.29 2.71 1.95
N ARG A 179 1.47 2.08 1.98
CA ARG A 179 1.72 0.76 2.58
C ARG A 179 0.84 -0.36 2.02
N LYS A 180 0.38 -0.22 0.76
CA LYS A 180 -0.31 -1.30 0.04
C LYS A 180 0.61 -2.51 -0.13
N LEU A 181 1.89 -2.29 -0.44
CA LEU A 181 2.95 -3.27 -0.30
C LEU A 181 3.48 -3.17 1.13
N GLY A 182 2.87 -3.90 2.04
CA GLY A 182 3.22 -3.99 3.45
C GLY A 182 3.88 -5.32 3.80
N PHE A 183 4.03 -5.59 5.09
CA PHE A 183 4.70 -6.82 5.52
C PHE A 183 3.99 -8.08 5.06
N PHE A 184 2.65 -8.12 5.08
CA PHE A 184 1.90 -9.28 4.59
C PHE A 184 2.24 -9.57 3.13
N GLU A 185 2.21 -8.57 2.27
CA GLU A 185 2.47 -8.70 0.84
C GLU A 185 3.95 -9.06 0.56
N TYR A 186 4.90 -8.56 1.35
CA TYR A 186 6.32 -8.96 1.24
C TYR A 186 6.53 -10.43 1.58
N PHE A 187 5.93 -10.91 2.67
CA PHE A 187 6.02 -12.33 3.06
C PHE A 187 5.35 -13.24 2.03
N GLN A 188 4.16 -12.88 1.57
CA GLN A 188 3.45 -13.61 0.52
C GLN A 188 4.28 -13.67 -0.77
N TRP A 189 4.90 -12.56 -1.15
CA TRP A 189 5.76 -12.51 -2.33
C TRP A 189 7.02 -13.37 -2.18
N CYS A 190 7.65 -13.40 -1.02
CA CYS A 190 8.76 -14.29 -0.74
C CYS A 190 8.36 -15.76 -0.92
N GLU A 191 7.22 -16.16 -0.33
CA GLU A 191 6.68 -17.52 -0.48
C GLU A 191 6.39 -17.86 -1.94
N ASP A 192 5.77 -16.93 -2.68
CA ASP A 192 5.46 -17.08 -4.10
C ASP A 192 6.70 -17.33 -4.97
N MET A 193 7.84 -16.78 -4.62
CA MET A 193 9.12 -16.94 -5.32
C MET A 193 9.96 -18.10 -4.78
N GLY A 194 9.59 -18.69 -3.64
CA GLY A 194 10.43 -19.66 -2.93
C GLY A 194 11.68 -19.02 -2.30
N ALA A 195 11.60 -17.74 -1.93
CA ALA A 195 12.65 -16.99 -1.26
C ALA A 195 12.38 -16.89 0.24
N GLU A 196 13.44 -16.83 1.06
CA GLU A 196 13.30 -16.58 2.49
C GLU A 196 12.98 -15.10 2.75
N PRO A 197 12.00 -14.76 3.60
CA PRO A 197 11.79 -13.38 4.03
C PRO A 197 12.90 -12.95 5.01
N LEU A 198 13.48 -11.78 4.76
CA LEU A 198 14.40 -11.12 5.69
C LEU A 198 13.83 -9.73 6.05
N PRO A 199 12.80 -9.69 6.90
CA PRO A 199 12.28 -8.42 7.38
C PRO A 199 13.31 -7.69 8.24
N VAL A 200 13.39 -6.36 8.05
CA VAL A 200 14.25 -5.51 8.87
C VAL A 200 13.35 -4.61 9.72
N LEU A 201 13.65 -4.53 11.02
CA LEU A 201 12.94 -3.69 11.98
C LEU A 201 13.85 -2.60 12.53
N ALA A 202 13.24 -1.47 12.85
CA ALA A 202 13.97 -0.34 13.41
C ALA A 202 14.54 -0.68 14.80
N ALA A 203 15.75 -0.20 15.05
CA ALA A 203 16.43 -0.29 16.34
C ALA A 203 16.23 0.96 17.22
N GLY A 204 15.31 1.85 16.82
CA GLY A 204 15.05 3.10 17.57
C GLY A 204 16.00 4.24 17.23
N VAL A 205 16.70 4.17 16.12
CA VAL A 205 17.61 5.20 15.62
C VAL A 205 17.09 5.71 14.26
N PRO A 206 17.09 7.04 14.00
CA PRO A 206 16.71 7.57 12.70
C PRO A 206 17.82 7.38 11.66
N CYS A 207 17.50 7.59 10.39
CA CYS A 207 18.51 7.55 9.32
C CYS A 207 19.60 8.57 9.54
N GLN A 208 20.85 8.23 9.20
CA GLN A 208 21.99 9.13 9.26
C GLN A 208 21.80 10.45 8.47
N ASN A 209 20.91 10.44 7.49
CA ASN A 209 20.55 11.61 6.68
C ASN A 209 19.26 12.31 7.14
N SER A 210 18.73 11.96 8.31
CA SER A 210 17.52 12.62 8.81
C SER A 210 17.76 14.11 9.11
N GLN A 211 16.70 14.91 8.96
CA GLN A 211 16.75 16.33 9.26
C GLN A 211 16.93 16.56 10.77
N PRO A 212 17.51 17.68 11.18
CA PRO A 212 17.61 18.03 12.58
C PRO A 212 16.24 18.04 13.27
N ASN A 213 16.18 17.52 14.49
CA ASN A 213 15.02 17.66 15.36
C ASN A 213 14.97 19.08 15.97
N ALA A 214 14.00 19.35 16.86
CA ALA A 214 13.83 20.64 17.52
C ALA A 214 15.04 21.07 18.38
N GLN A 215 15.90 20.11 18.78
CA GLN A 215 17.14 20.35 19.54
C GLN A 215 18.36 20.48 18.64
N GLY A 216 18.20 20.49 17.32
CA GLY A 216 19.30 20.56 16.35
C GLY A 216 20.08 19.25 16.18
N ILE A 217 19.58 18.14 16.75
CA ILE A 217 20.19 16.81 16.63
C ILE A 217 19.72 16.19 15.31
N CYS A 218 20.66 15.76 14.50
CA CYS A 218 20.39 15.13 13.19
C CYS A 218 21.09 13.78 13.06
N GLY A 219 20.62 13.01 12.11
CA GLY A 219 21.12 11.68 11.86
C GLY A 219 20.96 10.77 13.08
N GLN A 220 21.88 9.86 13.26
CA GLN A 220 21.87 8.86 14.33
C GLN A 220 22.33 9.38 15.70
N GLN A 221 22.58 10.68 15.84
CA GLN A 221 22.96 11.27 17.11
C GLN A 221 21.81 11.35 18.13
N GLY A 222 20.58 11.08 17.72
CA GLY A 222 19.38 11.12 18.53
C GLY A 222 18.50 9.88 18.37
N GLY A 223 18.82 8.83 19.14
CA GLY A 223 17.97 7.66 19.25
C GLY A 223 16.74 7.89 20.16
N ILE A 224 15.90 6.88 20.29
CA ILE A 224 14.80 6.86 21.27
C ILE A 224 15.38 6.83 22.71
N PRO A 225 14.65 7.36 23.69
CA PRO A 225 15.02 7.14 25.09
C PRO A 225 15.10 5.64 25.39
N MET A 226 16.13 5.18 26.10
CA MET A 226 16.32 3.75 26.45
C MET A 226 15.12 3.15 27.19
N ALA A 227 14.35 3.95 27.93
CA ALA A 227 13.11 3.54 28.56
C ALA A 227 12.03 3.09 27.54
N GLU A 228 12.14 3.46 26.26
CA GLU A 228 11.23 3.07 25.19
C GLU A 228 11.69 1.81 24.43
N MET A 229 12.94 1.39 24.59
CA MET A 229 13.51 0.22 23.92
C MET A 229 12.67 -1.07 24.11
N PRO A 230 12.06 -1.35 25.28
CA PRO A 230 11.20 -2.53 25.42
C PRO A 230 10.06 -2.60 24.41
N LYS A 231 9.55 -1.47 23.91
CA LYS A 231 8.51 -1.45 22.87
C LYS A 231 9.05 -1.97 21.52
N TYR A 232 10.28 -1.60 21.16
CA TYR A 232 10.93 -2.07 19.94
C TYR A 232 11.28 -3.55 20.02
N VAL A 233 11.74 -4.03 21.19
CA VAL A 233 11.94 -5.46 21.42
C VAL A 233 10.61 -6.21 21.29
N GLN A 234 9.52 -5.68 21.85
CA GLN A 234 8.20 -6.29 21.72
C GLN A 234 7.70 -6.31 20.27
N ASP A 235 8.03 -5.29 19.45
CA ASP A 235 7.70 -5.28 18.03
C ASP A 235 8.38 -6.43 17.27
N VAL A 236 9.61 -6.80 17.63
CA VAL A 236 10.31 -7.97 17.06
C VAL A 236 9.62 -9.27 17.47
N LEU A 237 9.31 -9.42 18.75
CA LEU A 237 8.63 -10.62 19.27
C LEU A 237 7.24 -10.80 18.64
N ASP A 238 6.49 -9.70 18.54
CA ASP A 238 5.17 -9.70 17.90
C ASP A 238 5.24 -10.07 16.40
N LEU A 239 6.32 -9.66 15.69
CA LEU A 239 6.52 -10.06 14.30
C LEU A 239 6.79 -11.55 14.17
N ILE A 240 7.63 -12.11 15.05
CA ILE A 240 7.92 -13.55 15.05
C ILE A 240 6.63 -14.33 15.32
N GLU A 241 5.83 -13.87 16.29
CA GLU A 241 4.55 -14.47 16.61
C GLU A 241 3.55 -14.33 15.45
N TRP A 242 3.50 -13.16 14.81
CA TRP A 242 2.65 -12.94 13.64
C TRP A 242 3.04 -13.87 12.49
N ALA A 243 4.33 -14.01 12.21
CA ALA A 243 4.82 -14.83 11.10
C ALA A 243 4.69 -16.34 11.35
N ASN A 244 4.97 -16.79 12.57
CA ASN A 244 5.17 -18.21 12.89
C ASN A 244 4.15 -18.80 13.87
N GLY A 245 3.41 -17.95 14.60
CA GLY A 245 2.51 -18.38 15.66
C GLY A 245 1.28 -19.14 15.17
N ASP A 246 0.60 -19.79 16.11
CA ASP A 246 -0.65 -20.49 15.90
C ASP A 246 -1.83 -19.50 15.98
N PRO A 247 -2.67 -19.38 14.91
CA PRO A 247 -3.84 -18.50 14.93
C PRO A 247 -4.86 -18.79 16.03
N ALA A 248 -4.88 -20.01 16.58
CA ALA A 248 -5.79 -20.40 17.65
C ALA A 248 -5.41 -19.79 19.01
N THR A 249 -4.14 -19.47 19.21
CA THR A 249 -3.61 -19.02 20.50
C THR A 249 -3.01 -17.61 20.47
N SER A 250 -2.63 -17.13 19.30
CA SER A 250 -1.98 -15.85 19.09
C SER A 250 -2.86 -14.85 18.36
N LYS A 251 -3.04 -13.66 18.94
CA LYS A 251 -3.74 -12.54 18.26
C LYS A 251 -3.03 -12.09 16.99
N TRP A 252 -1.69 -12.13 16.98
CA TRP A 252 -0.90 -11.70 15.83
C TRP A 252 -0.99 -12.72 14.70
N ALA A 253 -0.83 -14.01 15.00
CA ALA A 253 -1.02 -15.07 14.01
C ALA A 253 -2.47 -15.12 13.49
N LYS A 254 -3.46 -14.79 14.34
CA LYS A 254 -4.85 -14.66 13.92
C LYS A 254 -5.02 -13.54 12.86
N MET A 255 -4.36 -12.38 13.02
CA MET A 255 -4.40 -11.32 12.02
C MET A 255 -3.83 -11.78 10.67
N ARG A 256 -2.76 -12.59 10.67
CA ARG A 256 -2.24 -13.21 9.44
C ARG A 256 -3.27 -14.14 8.80
N ALA A 257 -3.89 -14.99 9.61
CA ALA A 257 -4.92 -15.92 9.12
C ALA A 257 -6.15 -15.20 8.56
N ASP A 258 -6.63 -14.16 9.25
CA ASP A 258 -7.75 -13.33 8.81
C ASP A 258 -7.43 -12.60 7.48
N ALA A 259 -6.16 -12.29 7.22
CA ALA A 259 -5.68 -11.74 5.96
C ALA A 259 -5.58 -12.78 4.83
N GLY A 260 -5.91 -14.06 5.09
CA GLY A 260 -5.95 -15.13 4.09
C GLY A 260 -4.79 -16.13 4.17
N HIS A 261 -3.86 -16.00 5.12
CA HIS A 261 -2.72 -16.91 5.27
C HIS A 261 -2.70 -17.59 6.65
N PRO A 262 -3.47 -18.66 6.86
CA PRO A 262 -3.54 -19.35 8.15
C PRO A 262 -2.25 -20.13 8.51
N ALA A 263 -1.51 -20.61 7.53
CA ALA A 263 -0.24 -21.31 7.73
C ALA A 263 0.87 -20.35 8.17
N PRO A 264 1.88 -20.81 8.92
CA PRO A 264 3.05 -19.98 9.25
C PRO A 264 3.88 -19.68 7.99
N PHE A 265 4.48 -18.49 7.93
CA PHE A 265 5.45 -18.12 6.90
C PHE A 265 6.85 -18.71 7.12
N ASN A 266 7.07 -19.38 8.26
CA ASN A 266 8.35 -20.00 8.62
C ASN A 266 9.52 -19.01 8.64
N LEU A 267 9.30 -17.83 9.21
CA LEU A 267 10.32 -16.80 9.38
C LEU A 267 11.52 -17.36 10.15
N LYS A 268 12.73 -17.25 9.58
CA LYS A 268 13.98 -17.78 10.14
C LYS A 268 14.98 -16.67 10.48
N MET A 269 14.86 -15.50 9.88
CA MET A 269 15.82 -14.42 10.00
C MET A 269 15.12 -13.08 10.16
N VAL A 270 15.65 -12.25 11.02
CA VAL A 270 15.20 -10.86 11.22
C VAL A 270 16.44 -9.97 11.22
N GLY A 271 16.39 -8.88 10.48
CA GLY A 271 17.36 -7.79 10.59
C GLY A 271 16.91 -6.76 11.63
N ILE A 272 17.83 -6.25 12.42
CA ILE A 272 17.57 -5.18 13.40
C ILE A 272 18.41 -3.97 13.01
N GLY A 273 17.76 -2.83 12.78
CA GLY A 273 18.41 -1.60 12.37
C GLY A 273 18.97 -1.60 10.93
N ASN A 274 19.55 -0.51 10.55
CA ASN A 274 20.21 -0.33 9.26
C ASN A 274 21.26 0.78 9.35
N GLU A 275 22.54 0.45 9.12
CA GLU A 275 23.63 1.43 9.13
C GLU A 275 23.71 2.22 10.45
N ASP A 276 23.43 1.59 11.58
CA ASP A 276 23.38 2.20 12.91
C ASP A 276 24.82 2.32 13.49
N LEU A 277 25.73 2.93 12.72
CA LEU A 277 27.16 2.97 13.00
C LEU A 277 27.63 4.26 13.72
N ILE A 278 26.77 5.27 13.78
CA ILE A 278 27.14 6.61 14.23
C ILE A 278 26.53 6.93 15.58
N SER A 279 25.55 6.14 16.02
CA SER A 279 24.93 6.32 17.32
C SER A 279 25.90 5.98 18.45
N THR A 280 25.97 6.85 19.45
CA THR A 280 26.74 6.60 20.69
C THR A 280 26.01 5.71 21.67
N ASP A 281 24.72 5.45 21.43
CA ASP A 281 23.84 4.70 22.32
C ASP A 281 23.70 3.20 21.94
N PHE A 282 24.42 2.77 20.87
CA PHE A 282 24.43 1.41 20.34
C PHE A 282 25.84 0.86 20.16
#